data_834b2154f38437c6b6c47dbbb4cb62fc
#
_entry.id   834b2154f38437c6b6c47dbbb4cb62fc
#
_cell.length_a   1.000
_cell.length_b   1.000
_cell.length_c   1.000
_cell.angle_alpha   90.00
_cell.angle_beta   90.00
_cell.angle_gamma   90.00
#
_symmetry.space_group_name_H-M   'P 1'
#
loop_
_entity.id
_entity.type
_entity.pdbx_description
1 polymer ?
#
loop_
_entity_poly.entity_id
_entity_poly.type
_entity_poly.pdbx_seq_one_letter_code
_entity_poly.pdbx_strand_id
1 'polypeptide(L)'
;MNNAWTDFFRSAPLPAAGGLLEILVLAVVFYYIIQFLRGTRGAQVLLGFVTAVVVMLLLTRLFNLDTLNWLLQQLSVYLVIAFLIIFQPEIRRALAELGKQHVFATTLRERGVLDEIVQAVSRLAADKIGALIAIEREIGTRAVQETGTRMDSAVTAELLATIFFPHTPLHDGGVIIEGDRIRAAACVFPLSSRDIGKIGTRHRAAVGISEETDAVVVVVSEETGAISLAYKGRLIRGLDEARLRRILSSVLLRAAKQKSRWQRLGQSLDLTPEGVARTEELMEREFEDPAKNH
;
A
#
# COMPACT_ATOMS: atom_id res chain seq x y z
N MET A 1 -42.51 15.58 21.73
CA MET A 1 -41.48 15.03 20.82
C MET A 1 -40.15 15.28 21.44
N ASN A 2 -39.49 14.22 21.91
CA ASN A 2 -38.31 14.31 22.78
C ASN A 2 -37.09 14.80 22.02
N ASN A 3 -36.56 15.91 22.47
CA ASN A 3 -35.30 16.51 22.00
C ASN A 3 -34.08 15.72 22.52
N ALA A 4 -34.08 14.39 22.35
CA ALA A 4 -33.01 13.51 22.83
C ALA A 4 -31.60 13.96 22.37
N TRP A 5 -31.51 14.60 21.22
CA TRP A 5 -30.23 15.12 20.70
C TRP A 5 -29.79 16.43 21.36
N THR A 6 -30.74 17.31 21.70
CA THR A 6 -30.44 18.55 22.43
C THR A 6 -30.06 18.27 23.89
N ASP A 7 -30.64 17.21 24.46
CA ASP A 7 -30.31 16.75 25.81
C ASP A 7 -28.96 16.05 25.84
N PHE A 8 -28.60 15.30 24.76
CA PHE A 8 -27.28 14.71 24.61
C PHE A 8 -26.16 15.76 24.56
N PHE A 9 -26.34 16.84 23.78
CA PHE A 9 -25.33 17.91 23.71
C PHE A 9 -25.31 18.82 24.95
N ARG A 10 -26.42 18.89 25.71
CA ARG A 10 -26.50 19.65 26.98
C ARG A 10 -25.95 18.87 28.17
N SER A 11 -26.02 17.55 28.14
CA SER A 11 -25.52 16.68 29.19
C SER A 11 -24.07 16.23 28.96
N ALA A 12 -23.46 16.55 27.81
CA ALA A 12 -22.05 16.33 27.61
C ALA A 12 -21.25 17.22 28.54
N PRO A 13 -20.62 16.69 29.60
CA PRO A 13 -19.78 17.52 30.48
C PRO A 13 -18.66 18.10 29.61
N LEU A 14 -18.37 19.38 29.76
CA LEU A 14 -17.18 20.01 29.19
C LEU A 14 -15.99 19.10 29.51
N PRO A 15 -15.10 18.83 28.54
CA PRO A 15 -14.18 17.70 28.62
C PRO A 15 -13.26 17.87 29.82
N ALA A 16 -13.55 17.15 30.89
CA ALA A 16 -12.50 16.72 31.78
C ALA A 16 -11.42 16.01 30.90
N ALA A 17 -10.17 15.94 31.36
CA ALA A 17 -9.02 15.41 30.59
C ALA A 17 -9.33 14.13 29.78
N GLY A 18 -10.33 13.32 30.19
CA GLY A 18 -10.85 12.16 29.44
C GLY A 18 -11.52 12.51 28.12
N GLY A 19 -12.31 13.58 28.03
CA GLY A 19 -13.00 13.94 26.78
C GLY A 19 -12.06 14.48 25.70
N LEU A 20 -10.96 15.12 26.09
CA LEU A 20 -9.91 15.52 25.13
C LEU A 20 -9.19 14.28 24.57
N LEU A 21 -8.95 13.27 25.40
CA LEU A 21 -8.36 11.99 24.95
C LEU A 21 -9.27 11.26 23.98
N GLU A 22 -10.58 11.20 24.23
CA GLU A 22 -11.56 10.59 23.33
C GLU A 22 -11.59 11.29 21.97
N ILE A 23 -11.63 12.63 21.96
CA ILE A 23 -11.59 13.41 20.72
C ILE A 23 -10.29 13.17 19.96
N LEU A 24 -9.15 13.12 20.65
CA LEU A 24 -7.85 12.84 20.04
C LEU A 24 -7.81 11.43 19.44
N VAL A 25 -8.27 10.42 20.17
CA VAL A 25 -8.33 9.02 19.68
C VAL A 25 -9.22 8.93 18.46
N LEU A 26 -10.42 9.52 18.50
CA LEU A 26 -11.33 9.55 17.36
C LEU A 26 -10.71 10.28 16.17
N ALA A 27 -10.07 11.43 16.38
CA ALA A 27 -9.40 12.18 15.32
C ALA A 27 -8.27 11.37 14.67
N VAL A 28 -7.48 10.66 15.47
CA VAL A 28 -6.42 9.77 14.97
C VAL A 28 -7.02 8.60 14.17
N VAL A 29 -8.06 7.94 14.68
CA VAL A 29 -8.74 6.84 13.97
C VAL A 29 -9.31 7.33 12.65
N PHE A 30 -10.04 8.46 12.63
CA PHE A 30 -10.57 9.04 11.40
C PHE A 30 -9.47 9.47 10.42
N TYR A 31 -8.38 10.04 10.91
CA TYR A 31 -7.23 10.40 10.08
C TYR A 31 -6.65 9.19 9.35
N TYR A 32 -6.44 8.07 10.06
CA TYR A 32 -5.93 6.84 9.45
C TYR A 32 -6.93 6.21 8.48
N ILE A 33 -8.23 6.23 8.80
CA ILE A 33 -9.28 5.76 7.89
C ILE A 33 -9.28 6.58 6.58
N ILE A 34 -9.23 7.91 6.67
CA ILE A 34 -9.20 8.79 5.50
C ILE A 34 -7.91 8.58 4.70
N GLN A 35 -6.77 8.44 5.37
CA GLN A 35 -5.48 8.22 4.71
C GLN A 35 -5.44 6.86 3.99
N PHE A 36 -6.01 5.82 4.60
CA PHE A 36 -6.13 4.49 4.01
C PHE A 36 -7.03 4.49 2.75
N LEU A 37 -8.13 5.22 2.81
CA LEU A 37 -9.05 5.36 1.69
C LEU A 37 -8.49 6.22 0.55
N ARG A 38 -7.54 7.12 0.81
CA ARG A 38 -6.93 7.96 -0.22
C ARG A 38 -6.16 7.10 -1.23
N GLY A 39 -6.57 7.20 -2.50
CA GLY A 39 -5.93 6.50 -3.61
C GLY A 39 -6.62 5.20 -4.05
N THR A 40 -7.72 4.79 -3.39
CA THR A 40 -8.53 3.65 -3.83
C THR A 40 -9.72 4.11 -4.67
N ARG A 41 -10.13 3.31 -5.67
CA ARG A 41 -11.37 3.58 -6.43
C ARG A 41 -12.60 3.56 -5.51
N GLY A 42 -12.57 2.76 -4.45
CA GLY A 42 -13.61 2.69 -3.43
C GLY A 42 -13.81 3.99 -2.65
N ALA A 43 -12.77 4.81 -2.48
CA ALA A 43 -12.88 6.09 -1.77
C ALA A 43 -13.84 7.08 -2.44
N GLN A 44 -13.84 7.14 -3.77
CA GLN A 44 -14.76 8.01 -4.52
C GLN A 44 -16.21 7.56 -4.36
N VAL A 45 -16.45 6.24 -4.40
CA VAL A 45 -17.79 5.65 -4.20
C VAL A 45 -18.25 5.89 -2.77
N LEU A 46 -17.38 5.70 -1.77
CA LEU A 46 -17.67 5.96 -0.36
C LEU A 46 -18.05 7.43 -0.13
N LEU A 47 -17.25 8.35 -0.65
CA LEU A 47 -17.50 9.79 -0.50
C LEU A 47 -18.85 10.17 -1.14
N GLY A 48 -19.15 9.66 -2.34
CA GLY A 48 -20.44 9.86 -3.02
C GLY A 48 -21.60 9.31 -2.21
N PHE A 49 -21.49 8.09 -1.67
CA PHE A 49 -22.52 7.46 -0.85
C PHE A 49 -22.77 8.22 0.45
N VAL A 50 -21.72 8.55 1.21
CA VAL A 50 -21.83 9.33 2.45
C VAL A 50 -22.44 10.71 2.18
N THR A 51 -21.98 11.39 1.12
CA THR A 51 -22.53 12.70 0.74
C THR A 51 -24.02 12.59 0.41
N ALA A 52 -24.45 11.57 -0.36
CA ALA A 52 -25.86 11.37 -0.70
C ALA A 52 -26.71 11.13 0.55
N VAL A 53 -26.26 10.29 1.48
CA VAL A 53 -26.94 10.03 2.75
C VAL A 53 -27.04 11.30 3.60
N VAL A 54 -25.95 12.05 3.74
CA VAL A 54 -25.95 13.31 4.52
C VAL A 54 -26.88 14.35 3.91
N VAL A 55 -26.84 14.54 2.60
CA VAL A 55 -27.74 15.47 1.90
C VAL A 55 -29.19 15.05 2.10
N MET A 56 -29.50 13.77 1.99
CA MET A 56 -30.84 13.26 2.21
C MET A 56 -31.34 13.47 3.64
N LEU A 57 -30.49 13.24 4.64
CA LEU A 57 -30.79 13.53 6.04
C LEU A 57 -30.97 15.02 6.30
N LEU A 58 -30.19 15.90 5.68
CA LEU A 58 -30.34 17.34 5.79
C LEU A 58 -31.66 17.82 5.17
N LEU A 59 -32.03 17.30 3.99
CA LEU A 59 -33.29 17.63 3.33
C LEU A 59 -34.51 17.19 4.17
N THR A 60 -34.50 15.98 4.73
CA THR A 60 -35.60 15.50 5.60
C THR A 60 -35.73 16.37 6.86
N ARG A 61 -34.64 16.86 7.42
CA ARG A 61 -34.66 17.77 8.57
C ARG A 61 -35.13 19.18 8.22
N LEU A 62 -34.63 19.72 7.09
CA LEU A 62 -34.94 21.10 6.67
C LEU A 62 -36.43 21.25 6.28
N PHE A 63 -37.00 20.25 5.61
CA PHE A 63 -38.38 20.28 5.11
C PHE A 63 -39.38 19.56 6.01
N ASN A 64 -38.96 19.04 7.19
CA ASN A 64 -39.80 18.30 8.15
C ASN A 64 -40.57 17.14 7.47
N LEU A 65 -39.87 16.35 6.65
CA LEU A 65 -40.45 15.26 5.88
C LEU A 65 -40.57 13.99 6.75
N ASP A 66 -41.57 13.92 7.61
CA ASP A 66 -41.75 12.84 8.60
C ASP A 66 -41.83 11.46 7.95
N THR A 67 -42.55 11.34 6.85
CA THR A 67 -42.68 10.06 6.11
C THR A 67 -41.34 9.58 5.56
N LEU A 68 -40.55 10.50 5.01
CA LEU A 68 -39.24 10.17 4.46
C LEU A 68 -38.25 9.82 5.56
N ASN A 69 -38.31 10.52 6.70
CA ASN A 69 -37.50 10.22 7.87
C ASN A 69 -37.83 8.83 8.45
N TRP A 70 -39.10 8.49 8.54
CA TRP A 70 -39.53 7.15 8.94
C TRP A 70 -39.00 6.07 7.97
N LEU A 71 -39.14 6.30 6.67
CA LEU A 71 -38.64 5.38 5.63
C LEU A 71 -37.12 5.18 5.72
N LEU A 72 -36.34 6.26 5.91
CA LEU A 72 -34.89 6.19 6.07
C LEU A 72 -34.49 5.40 7.31
N GLN A 73 -35.20 5.59 8.43
CA GLN A 73 -34.97 4.81 9.64
C GLN A 73 -35.22 3.32 9.40
N GLN A 74 -36.32 2.98 8.71
CA GLN A 74 -36.67 1.58 8.40
C GLN A 74 -35.64 0.95 7.44
N LEU A 75 -35.14 1.72 6.47
CA LEU A 75 -34.14 1.27 5.50
C LEU A 75 -32.69 1.29 6.03
N SER A 76 -32.44 1.92 7.17
CA SER A 76 -31.08 2.13 7.70
C SER A 76 -30.29 0.82 7.85
N VAL A 77 -30.95 -0.24 8.33
CA VAL A 77 -30.30 -1.58 8.48
C VAL A 77 -29.91 -2.14 7.12
N TYR A 78 -30.77 -2.02 6.12
CA TYR A 78 -30.47 -2.49 4.76
C TYR A 78 -29.38 -1.67 4.09
N LEU A 79 -29.31 -0.36 4.35
CA LEU A 79 -28.24 0.51 3.88
C LEU A 79 -26.89 0.10 4.47
N VAL A 80 -26.84 -0.25 5.77
CA VAL A 80 -25.62 -0.76 6.41
C VAL A 80 -25.19 -2.09 5.78
N ILE A 81 -26.12 -3.01 5.55
CA ILE A 81 -25.82 -4.30 4.92
C ILE A 81 -25.31 -4.08 3.49
N ALA A 82 -25.99 -3.26 2.70
CA ALA A 82 -25.55 -2.93 1.35
C ALA A 82 -24.15 -2.29 1.34
N PHE A 83 -23.88 -1.40 2.29
CA PHE A 83 -22.57 -0.80 2.48
C PHE A 83 -21.50 -1.87 2.75
N LEU A 84 -21.75 -2.80 3.69
CA LEU A 84 -20.81 -3.87 4.01
C LEU A 84 -20.52 -4.78 2.80
N ILE A 85 -21.55 -5.09 2.00
CA ILE A 85 -21.39 -5.91 0.79
C ILE A 85 -20.55 -5.16 -0.27
N ILE A 86 -20.85 -3.89 -0.52
CA ILE A 86 -20.15 -3.08 -1.52
C ILE A 86 -18.68 -2.89 -1.12
N PHE A 87 -18.41 -2.66 0.17
CA PHE A 87 -17.06 -2.42 0.69
C PHE A 87 -16.35 -3.68 1.23
N GLN A 88 -16.93 -4.86 1.03
CA GLN A 88 -16.30 -6.13 1.41
C GLN A 88 -14.86 -6.29 0.89
N PRO A 89 -14.53 -5.98 -0.38
CA PRO A 89 -13.15 -6.08 -0.87
C PRO A 89 -12.20 -5.12 -0.18
N GLU A 90 -12.63 -3.90 0.14
CA GLU A 90 -11.84 -2.89 0.85
C GLU A 90 -11.58 -3.30 2.29
N ILE A 91 -12.61 -3.79 2.99
CA ILE A 91 -12.50 -4.30 4.37
C ILE A 91 -11.55 -5.50 4.39
N ARG A 92 -11.66 -6.42 3.43
CA ARG A 92 -10.75 -7.56 3.31
C ARG A 92 -9.30 -7.11 3.10
N ARG A 93 -9.08 -6.11 2.26
CA ARG A 93 -7.73 -5.54 2.05
C ARG A 93 -7.17 -4.92 3.32
N ALA A 94 -7.98 -4.12 4.03
CA ALA A 94 -7.58 -3.50 5.30
C ALA A 94 -7.20 -4.54 6.35
N LEU A 95 -8.01 -5.58 6.53
CA LEU A 95 -7.73 -6.67 7.48
C LEU A 95 -6.50 -7.48 7.08
N ALA A 96 -6.30 -7.74 5.78
CA ALA A 96 -5.11 -8.41 5.28
C ALA A 96 -3.84 -7.58 5.52
N GLU A 97 -3.93 -6.27 5.42
CA GLU A 97 -2.80 -5.34 5.66
C GLU A 97 -2.44 -5.28 7.15
N LEU A 98 -3.44 -5.26 8.03
CA LEU A 98 -3.22 -5.38 9.49
C LEU A 98 -2.61 -6.74 9.88
N GLY A 99 -2.98 -7.82 9.17
CA GLY A 99 -2.42 -9.16 9.39
C GLY A 99 -0.98 -9.34 8.87
N LYS A 100 -0.49 -8.48 7.98
CA LYS A 100 0.86 -8.54 7.40
C LYS A 100 1.98 -8.04 8.33
N GLN A 101 1.76 -7.85 9.62
CA GLN A 101 2.76 -7.35 10.58
C GLN A 101 3.96 -8.29 10.83
N HIS A 102 4.17 -9.31 10.01
CA HIS A 102 5.29 -10.23 10.14
C HIS A 102 6.12 -10.33 8.87
N VAL A 103 6.91 -9.30 8.57
CA VAL A 103 8.11 -9.49 7.75
C VAL A 103 9.23 -8.61 8.28
N PHE A 104 9.83 -9.08 9.35
CA PHE A 104 11.17 -8.66 9.74
C PHE A 104 12.17 -9.59 9.10
N ALA A 105 12.74 -9.20 7.99
CA ALA A 105 14.05 -9.63 7.58
C ALA A 105 14.63 -8.69 6.52
N THR A 106 15.47 -7.78 6.92
CA THR A 106 16.86 -7.82 6.55
C THR A 106 17.25 -6.95 5.36
N THR A 107 17.68 -5.75 5.67
CA THR A 107 18.39 -4.80 4.79
C THR A 107 19.63 -5.40 4.08
N LEU A 108 20.24 -6.46 4.61
CA LEU A 108 21.37 -7.15 4.01
C LEU A 108 20.96 -8.14 2.94
N ARG A 109 19.84 -8.86 3.13
CA ARG A 109 19.26 -9.77 2.15
C ARG A 109 18.72 -9.02 0.93
N GLU A 110 18.09 -7.86 1.17
CA GLU A 110 17.55 -7.00 0.11
C GLU A 110 18.65 -6.46 -0.83
N ARG A 111 19.85 -6.19 -0.32
CA ARG A 111 20.99 -5.77 -1.17
C ARG A 111 21.45 -6.88 -2.09
N GLY A 112 21.56 -8.13 -1.60
CA GLY A 112 21.92 -9.27 -2.43
C GLY A 112 20.92 -9.51 -3.55
N VAL A 113 19.62 -9.48 -3.25
CA VAL A 113 18.56 -9.63 -4.25
C VAL A 113 18.59 -8.53 -5.32
N LEU A 114 18.87 -7.29 -4.90
CA LEU A 114 18.98 -6.17 -5.84
C LEU A 114 20.16 -6.38 -6.82
N ASP A 115 21.28 -6.87 -6.33
CA ASP A 115 22.44 -7.18 -7.17
C ASP A 115 22.14 -8.29 -8.18
N GLU A 116 21.46 -9.35 -7.76
CA GLU A 116 20.99 -10.44 -8.63
C GLU A 116 20.04 -9.95 -9.72
N ILE A 117 19.07 -9.10 -9.36
CA ILE A 117 18.13 -8.51 -10.33
C ILE A 117 18.87 -7.64 -11.35
N VAL A 118 19.76 -6.76 -10.90
CA VAL A 118 20.53 -5.87 -11.78
C VAL A 118 21.42 -6.69 -12.73
N GLN A 119 22.09 -7.72 -12.23
CA GLN A 119 22.92 -8.61 -13.04
C GLN A 119 22.10 -9.37 -14.09
N ALA A 120 20.94 -9.91 -13.69
CA ALA A 120 20.03 -10.58 -14.63
C ALA A 120 19.58 -9.64 -15.75
N VAL A 121 19.10 -8.43 -15.36
CA VAL A 121 18.60 -7.42 -16.30
C VAL A 121 19.71 -6.96 -17.26
N SER A 122 20.95 -6.76 -16.77
CA SER A 122 22.09 -6.37 -17.62
C SER A 122 22.43 -7.47 -18.63
N ARG A 123 22.40 -8.74 -18.21
CA ARG A 123 22.62 -9.89 -19.12
C ARG A 123 21.52 -9.99 -20.17
N LEU A 124 20.24 -9.94 -19.75
CA LEU A 124 19.11 -10.00 -20.68
C LEU A 124 19.09 -8.81 -21.67
N ALA A 125 19.51 -7.63 -21.22
CA ALA A 125 19.63 -6.44 -22.07
C ALA A 125 20.74 -6.59 -23.12
N ALA A 126 21.90 -7.14 -22.73
CA ALA A 126 23.00 -7.40 -23.66
C ALA A 126 22.60 -8.40 -24.75
N ASP A 127 21.85 -9.44 -24.40
CA ASP A 127 21.38 -10.48 -25.31
C ASP A 127 20.09 -10.10 -26.05
N LYS A 128 19.51 -8.90 -25.76
CA LYS A 128 18.21 -8.42 -26.28
C LYS A 128 17.07 -9.41 -26.02
N ILE A 129 17.08 -10.02 -24.85
CA ILE A 129 16.02 -10.91 -24.40
C ILE A 129 14.99 -10.08 -23.65
N GLY A 130 13.73 -10.12 -24.11
CA GLY A 130 12.61 -9.42 -23.48
C GLY A 130 12.33 -9.95 -22.08
N ALA A 131 12.23 -9.04 -21.10
CA ALA A 131 11.93 -9.42 -19.72
C ALA A 131 10.95 -8.44 -19.07
N LEU A 132 10.15 -8.95 -18.11
CA LEU A 132 9.17 -8.20 -17.35
C LEU A 132 9.19 -8.68 -15.89
N ILE A 133 9.80 -7.91 -15.00
CA ILE A 133 10.05 -8.28 -13.61
C ILE A 133 9.36 -7.30 -12.69
N ALA A 134 8.35 -7.74 -11.95
CA ALA A 134 7.67 -6.95 -10.93
C ALA A 134 8.22 -7.29 -9.55
N ILE A 135 8.67 -6.28 -8.83
CA ILE A 135 9.14 -6.39 -7.44
C ILE A 135 8.00 -5.88 -6.55
N GLU A 136 7.36 -6.80 -5.83
CA GLU A 136 6.26 -6.51 -4.93
C GLU A 136 6.76 -5.70 -3.72
N ARG A 137 5.93 -4.76 -3.25
CA ARG A 137 6.24 -3.93 -2.09
C ARG A 137 5.18 -4.09 -1.00
N GLU A 138 4.35 -3.06 -0.80
CA GLU A 138 3.33 -3.06 0.27
C GLU A 138 2.01 -3.66 -0.21
N ILE A 139 1.64 -3.36 -1.46
CA ILE A 139 0.40 -3.85 -2.08
C ILE A 139 0.68 -5.21 -2.72
N GLY A 140 0.01 -6.26 -2.20
CA GLY A 140 0.19 -7.62 -2.69
C GLY A 140 -0.31 -7.81 -4.12
N THR A 141 0.43 -8.60 -4.89
CA THR A 141 0.13 -8.93 -6.29
C THR A 141 -0.50 -10.32 -6.45
N ARG A 142 -1.11 -10.86 -5.39
CA ARG A 142 -1.59 -12.25 -5.35
C ARG A 142 -2.54 -12.61 -6.50
N ALA A 143 -3.45 -11.71 -6.89
CA ALA A 143 -4.37 -11.93 -8.00
C ALA A 143 -3.62 -12.11 -9.33
N VAL A 144 -2.50 -11.39 -9.52
CA VAL A 144 -1.65 -11.52 -10.71
C VAL A 144 -0.79 -12.78 -10.62
N GLN A 145 -0.28 -13.14 -9.44
CA GLN A 145 0.49 -14.38 -9.24
C GLN A 145 -0.33 -15.63 -9.60
N GLU A 146 -1.65 -15.60 -9.34
CA GLU A 146 -2.56 -16.72 -9.64
C GLU A 146 -2.79 -16.95 -11.14
N THR A 147 -2.44 -15.99 -11.99
CA THR A 147 -2.51 -16.15 -13.48
C THR A 147 -1.31 -16.88 -14.06
N GLY A 148 -0.21 -16.99 -13.32
CA GLY A 148 1.04 -17.60 -13.75
C GLY A 148 1.33 -18.95 -13.10
N THR A 149 2.53 -19.43 -13.34
CA THR A 149 3.07 -20.63 -12.71
C THR A 149 3.66 -20.26 -11.36
N ARG A 150 3.13 -20.83 -10.28
CA ARG A 150 3.68 -20.63 -8.93
C ARG A 150 5.07 -21.23 -8.82
N MET A 151 5.95 -20.43 -8.25
CA MET A 151 7.31 -20.80 -7.88
C MET A 151 7.50 -20.51 -6.38
N ASP A 152 8.58 -20.89 -5.81
CA ASP A 152 9.01 -20.46 -4.48
C ASP A 152 10.52 -20.64 -4.42
N SER A 153 11.22 -19.93 -5.30
CA SER A 153 12.66 -20.05 -5.49
C SER A 153 13.37 -18.79 -5.04
N ALA A 154 14.61 -18.93 -4.57
CA ALA A 154 15.46 -17.76 -4.32
C ALA A 154 15.69 -16.96 -5.60
N VAL A 155 15.81 -15.66 -5.48
CA VAL A 155 16.16 -14.79 -6.60
C VAL A 155 17.64 -14.94 -6.89
N THR A 156 17.96 -15.42 -8.09
CA THR A 156 19.33 -15.44 -8.63
C THR A 156 19.33 -14.95 -10.08
N ALA A 157 20.44 -14.37 -10.50
CA ALA A 157 20.57 -13.84 -11.86
C ALA A 157 20.43 -14.93 -12.91
N GLU A 158 20.97 -16.14 -12.61
CA GLU A 158 20.89 -17.30 -13.50
C GLU A 158 19.46 -17.78 -13.69
N LEU A 159 18.68 -17.84 -12.59
CA LEU A 159 17.28 -18.30 -12.66
C LEU A 159 16.43 -17.30 -13.43
N LEU A 160 16.58 -16.00 -13.18
CA LEU A 160 15.86 -14.97 -13.93
C LEU A 160 16.21 -15.01 -15.42
N ALA A 161 17.49 -15.15 -15.77
CA ALA A 161 17.93 -15.28 -17.15
C ALA A 161 17.35 -16.55 -17.81
N THR A 162 17.27 -17.66 -17.06
CA THR A 162 16.68 -18.94 -17.54
C THR A 162 15.18 -18.82 -17.77
N ILE A 163 14.44 -18.16 -16.87
CA ILE A 163 12.99 -17.97 -17.02
C ILE A 163 12.67 -17.22 -18.31
N PHE A 164 13.38 -16.12 -18.59
CA PHE A 164 13.13 -15.32 -19.78
C PHE A 164 13.80 -15.81 -21.04
N PHE A 165 14.59 -16.90 -20.96
CA PHE A 165 15.22 -17.45 -22.14
C PHE A 165 14.17 -17.81 -23.19
N PRO A 166 14.35 -17.41 -24.48
CA PRO A 166 13.36 -17.62 -25.53
C PRO A 166 12.97 -19.11 -25.68
N HIS A 167 11.72 -19.35 -26.02
CA HIS A 167 11.12 -20.67 -26.22
C HIS A 167 10.98 -21.54 -24.96
N THR A 168 11.27 -21.04 -23.77
CA THR A 168 10.90 -21.73 -22.53
C THR A 168 9.41 -21.53 -22.20
N PRO A 169 8.75 -22.46 -21.51
CA PRO A 169 7.33 -22.29 -21.13
C PRO A 169 7.06 -21.08 -20.21
N LEU A 170 8.09 -20.54 -19.56
CA LEU A 170 7.94 -19.48 -18.56
C LEU A 170 8.28 -18.06 -19.07
N HIS A 171 8.79 -17.94 -20.31
CA HIS A 171 9.29 -16.66 -20.83
C HIS A 171 8.19 -15.67 -21.24
N ASP A 172 6.99 -16.20 -21.56
CA ASP A 172 5.87 -15.36 -22.00
C ASP A 172 5.02 -14.91 -20.79
N GLY A 173 5.25 -13.69 -20.36
CA GLY A 173 4.63 -13.09 -19.20
C GLY A 173 5.61 -12.37 -18.31
N GLY A 174 5.18 -12.07 -17.07
CA GLY A 174 5.99 -11.41 -16.06
C GLY A 174 6.41 -12.34 -14.92
N VAL A 175 7.50 -11.98 -14.26
CA VAL A 175 7.97 -12.60 -13.02
C VAL A 175 7.59 -11.69 -11.88
N ILE A 176 7.10 -12.27 -10.78
CA ILE A 176 6.80 -11.56 -9.53
C ILE A 176 7.79 -11.99 -8.45
N ILE A 177 8.49 -11.00 -7.89
CA ILE A 177 9.42 -11.14 -6.79
C ILE A 177 8.79 -10.53 -5.54
N GLU A 178 8.71 -11.30 -4.46
CA GLU A 178 8.32 -10.84 -3.13
C GLU A 178 9.46 -11.10 -2.15
N GLY A 179 10.03 -10.02 -1.60
CA GLY A 179 11.21 -10.10 -0.75
C GLY A 179 12.42 -10.69 -1.48
N ASP A 180 12.91 -11.85 -1.04
CA ASP A 180 14.05 -12.56 -1.62
C ASP A 180 13.66 -13.76 -2.50
N ARG A 181 12.37 -13.88 -2.85
CA ARG A 181 11.86 -15.05 -3.57
C ARG A 181 11.10 -14.70 -4.84
N ILE A 182 11.28 -15.50 -5.87
CA ILE A 182 10.42 -15.52 -7.05
C ILE A 182 9.14 -16.28 -6.66
N ARG A 183 7.99 -15.61 -6.68
CA ARG A 183 6.70 -16.20 -6.30
C ARG A 183 5.97 -16.85 -7.47
N ALA A 184 6.05 -16.22 -8.63
CA ALA A 184 5.42 -16.75 -9.84
C ALA A 184 6.15 -16.25 -11.08
N ALA A 185 6.06 -17.03 -12.16
CA ALA A 185 6.53 -16.69 -13.50
C ALA A 185 5.42 -16.90 -14.53
N ALA A 186 5.62 -16.40 -15.76
CA ALA A 186 4.60 -16.39 -16.82
C ALA A 186 3.28 -15.75 -16.37
N CYS A 187 3.34 -14.73 -15.50
CA CYS A 187 2.15 -14.03 -15.03
C CYS A 187 1.64 -13.05 -16.09
N VAL A 188 0.31 -12.97 -16.22
CA VAL A 188 -0.36 -12.01 -17.09
C VAL A 188 -0.59 -10.71 -16.33
N PHE A 189 0.11 -9.65 -16.73
CA PHE A 189 -0.04 -8.34 -16.11
C PHE A 189 -1.12 -7.52 -16.80
N PRO A 190 -1.89 -6.71 -16.07
CA PRO A 190 -2.87 -5.82 -16.65
C PRO A 190 -2.19 -4.81 -17.58
N LEU A 191 -2.82 -4.51 -18.71
CA LEU A 191 -2.31 -3.52 -19.66
C LEU A 191 -2.84 -2.14 -19.29
N SER A 192 -1.96 -1.13 -19.27
CA SER A 192 -2.39 0.26 -19.10
C SER A 192 -3.28 0.68 -20.27
N SER A 193 -4.38 1.37 -19.95
CA SER A 193 -5.27 1.98 -20.93
C SER A 193 -4.84 3.39 -21.35
N ARG A 194 -3.80 3.93 -20.74
CA ARG A 194 -3.26 5.26 -21.06
C ARG A 194 -2.56 5.24 -22.42
N ASP A 195 -2.65 6.34 -23.12
CA ASP A 195 -1.80 6.56 -24.30
C ASP A 195 -0.37 6.92 -23.82
N ILE A 196 0.51 5.95 -23.89
CA ILE A 196 1.93 6.07 -23.52
C ILE A 196 2.82 6.09 -24.78
N GLY A 197 2.22 6.36 -25.93
CA GLY A 197 2.89 6.36 -27.23
C GLY A 197 3.17 4.95 -27.75
N LYS A 198 3.93 4.86 -28.85
CA LYS A 198 4.30 3.57 -29.46
C LYS A 198 5.30 2.81 -28.59
N ILE A 199 4.80 1.90 -27.78
CA ILE A 199 5.58 1.01 -26.92
C ILE A 199 5.06 -0.42 -27.00
N GLY A 200 5.96 -1.39 -26.81
CA GLY A 200 5.62 -2.80 -26.82
C GLY A 200 4.70 -3.22 -25.66
N THR A 201 4.10 -4.39 -25.81
CA THR A 201 3.13 -4.95 -24.85
C THR A 201 3.70 -5.08 -23.44
N ARG A 202 4.98 -5.51 -23.29
CA ARG A 202 5.64 -5.62 -21.96
C ARG A 202 5.75 -4.27 -21.25
N HIS A 203 6.00 -3.18 -21.98
CA HIS A 203 6.04 -1.84 -21.38
C HIS A 203 4.64 -1.39 -20.93
N ARG A 204 3.59 -1.68 -21.73
CA ARG A 204 2.21 -1.39 -21.34
C ARG A 204 1.77 -2.17 -20.11
N ALA A 205 2.20 -3.45 -20.03
CA ALA A 205 1.94 -4.32 -18.89
C ALA A 205 2.66 -3.83 -17.63
N ALA A 206 3.91 -3.37 -17.76
CA ALA A 206 4.66 -2.79 -16.66
C ALA A 206 3.98 -1.54 -16.07
N VAL A 207 3.50 -0.65 -16.93
CA VAL A 207 2.75 0.53 -16.47
C VAL A 207 1.44 0.11 -15.84
N GLY A 208 0.68 -0.83 -16.45
CA GLY A 208 -0.61 -1.27 -15.96
C GLY A 208 -0.55 -1.84 -14.54
N ILE A 209 0.36 -2.77 -14.27
CA ILE A 209 0.52 -3.32 -12.90
C ILE A 209 1.00 -2.25 -11.91
N SER A 210 1.84 -1.29 -12.34
CA SER A 210 2.30 -0.20 -11.49
C SER A 210 1.24 0.89 -11.23
N GLU A 211 0.13 0.89 -11.97
CA GLU A 211 -1.06 1.71 -11.71
C GLU A 211 -1.96 1.09 -10.66
N GLU A 212 -2.06 -0.24 -10.65
CA GLU A 212 -2.93 -0.99 -9.74
C GLU A 212 -2.25 -1.32 -8.40
N THR A 213 -0.91 -1.33 -8.40
CA THR A 213 -0.10 -1.68 -7.22
C THR A 213 1.01 -0.64 -7.01
N ASP A 214 1.75 -0.79 -5.92
CA ASP A 214 2.98 -0.03 -5.66
C ASP A 214 4.25 -0.80 -6.06
N ALA A 215 4.11 -1.85 -6.87
CA ALA A 215 5.22 -2.62 -7.38
C ALA A 215 6.15 -1.79 -8.25
N VAL A 216 7.44 -2.08 -8.16
CA VAL A 216 8.46 -1.55 -9.06
C VAL A 216 8.68 -2.56 -10.17
N VAL A 217 8.52 -2.13 -11.41
CA VAL A 217 8.56 -3.06 -12.55
C VAL A 217 9.70 -2.72 -13.48
N VAL A 218 10.59 -3.69 -13.70
CA VAL A 218 11.71 -3.57 -14.65
C VAL A 218 11.34 -4.27 -15.95
N VAL A 219 11.64 -3.62 -17.06
CA VAL A 219 11.38 -4.13 -18.41
C VAL A 219 12.65 -4.09 -19.21
N VAL A 220 12.92 -5.17 -19.93
CA VAL A 220 13.95 -5.23 -20.98
C VAL A 220 13.24 -5.36 -22.32
N SER A 221 13.59 -4.49 -23.28
CA SER A 221 13.05 -4.53 -24.62
C SER A 221 13.71 -5.66 -25.43
N GLU A 222 12.93 -6.53 -26.04
CA GLU A 222 13.45 -7.56 -26.94
C GLU A 222 13.95 -7.00 -28.29
N GLU A 223 13.47 -5.83 -28.70
CA GLU A 223 13.90 -5.20 -29.94
C GLU A 223 15.24 -4.47 -29.80
N THR A 224 15.37 -3.70 -28.70
CA THR A 224 16.49 -2.76 -28.54
C THR A 224 17.46 -3.15 -27.43
N GLY A 225 17.08 -4.03 -26.52
CA GLY A 225 17.81 -4.29 -25.27
C GLY A 225 17.69 -3.16 -24.23
N ALA A 226 16.92 -2.10 -24.53
CA ALA A 226 16.80 -0.96 -23.64
C ALA A 226 16.10 -1.37 -22.32
N ILE A 227 16.70 -0.95 -21.21
CA ILE A 227 16.15 -1.16 -19.86
C ILE A 227 15.22 -0.01 -19.54
N SER A 228 14.03 -0.33 -19.04
CA SER A 228 13.03 0.64 -18.58
C SER A 228 12.51 0.23 -17.19
N LEU A 229 11.98 1.22 -16.44
CA LEU A 229 11.40 0.99 -15.13
C LEU A 229 10.06 1.69 -15.03
N ALA A 230 9.02 0.95 -14.61
CA ALA A 230 7.70 1.50 -14.31
C ALA A 230 7.46 1.54 -12.80
N TYR A 231 6.92 2.67 -12.33
CA TYR A 231 6.55 2.88 -10.93
C TYR A 231 5.44 3.92 -10.82
N LYS A 232 4.37 3.61 -10.09
CA LYS A 232 3.20 4.49 -9.89
C LYS A 232 2.62 5.04 -11.21
N GLY A 233 2.48 4.19 -12.22
CA GLY A 233 1.96 4.53 -13.52
C GLY A 233 2.87 5.41 -14.38
N ARG A 234 4.13 5.57 -14.02
CA ARG A 234 5.14 6.32 -14.77
C ARG A 234 6.22 5.40 -15.31
N LEU A 235 6.66 5.62 -16.54
CA LEU A 235 7.69 4.84 -17.20
C LEU A 235 8.94 5.68 -17.42
N ILE A 236 10.10 5.19 -16.98
CA ILE A 236 11.43 5.76 -17.24
C ILE A 236 12.13 4.81 -18.20
N ARG A 237 12.65 5.31 -19.30
CA ARG A 237 13.30 4.51 -20.35
C ARG A 237 14.79 4.80 -20.47
N GLY A 238 15.52 3.86 -21.11
CA GLY A 238 16.92 4.05 -21.45
C GLY A 238 17.82 4.13 -20.21
N LEU A 239 17.57 3.26 -19.24
CA LEU A 239 18.38 3.17 -18.05
C LEU A 239 19.65 2.38 -18.33
N ASP A 240 20.78 2.87 -17.87
CA ASP A 240 22.00 2.08 -17.72
C ASP A 240 21.99 1.30 -16.39
N GLU A 241 22.88 0.36 -16.23
CA GLU A 241 22.98 -0.48 -15.02
C GLU A 241 23.15 0.37 -13.74
N ALA A 242 23.98 1.40 -13.79
CA ALA A 242 24.25 2.24 -12.63
C ALA A 242 23.02 3.05 -12.19
N ARG A 243 22.26 3.57 -13.16
CA ARG A 243 21.00 4.28 -12.90
C ARG A 243 19.91 3.33 -12.41
N LEU A 244 19.78 2.14 -13.02
CA LEU A 244 18.85 1.10 -12.58
C LEU A 244 19.12 0.73 -11.12
N ARG A 245 20.36 0.41 -10.77
CA ARG A 245 20.81 0.10 -9.40
C ARG A 245 20.47 1.23 -8.43
N ARG A 246 20.75 2.47 -8.79
CA ARG A 246 20.47 3.65 -7.96
C ARG A 246 18.98 3.84 -7.72
N ILE A 247 18.15 3.72 -8.76
CA ILE A 247 16.71 3.88 -8.64
C ILE A 247 16.11 2.74 -7.81
N LEU A 248 16.45 1.48 -8.11
CA LEU A 248 15.98 0.33 -7.35
C LEU A 248 16.37 0.43 -5.88
N SER A 249 17.64 0.78 -5.58
CA SER A 249 18.09 0.96 -4.19
C SER A 249 17.34 2.09 -3.49
N SER A 250 17.07 3.20 -4.18
CA SER A 250 16.34 4.34 -3.60
C SER A 250 14.88 4.03 -3.30
N VAL A 251 14.21 3.25 -4.16
CA VAL A 251 12.79 2.94 -4.03
C VAL A 251 12.57 1.78 -3.06
N LEU A 252 13.41 0.74 -3.12
CA LEU A 252 13.27 -0.45 -2.29
C LEU A 252 13.82 -0.21 -0.87
N LEU A 253 15.03 0.38 -0.72
CA LEU A 253 15.66 0.57 0.58
C LEU A 253 15.08 1.74 1.40
N ARG A 254 14.47 2.75 0.75
CA ARG A 254 13.77 3.82 1.48
C ARG A 254 12.54 3.31 2.22
N ALA A 255 11.80 2.37 1.64
CA ALA A 255 10.67 1.73 2.29
C ALA A 255 11.11 0.99 3.57
N ALA A 256 12.20 0.23 3.50
CA ALA A 256 12.79 -0.46 4.65
C ALA A 256 13.22 0.50 5.77
N LYS A 257 13.82 1.64 5.41
CA LYS A 257 14.30 2.64 6.39
C LYS A 257 13.15 3.39 7.08
N GLN A 258 12.09 3.67 6.37
CA GLN A 258 10.89 4.32 6.94
C GLN A 258 10.16 3.36 7.89
N LYS A 259 10.04 2.08 7.51
CA LYS A 259 9.46 1.02 8.34
C LYS A 259 10.27 0.78 9.61
N SER A 260 11.61 0.76 9.52
CA SER A 260 12.54 0.66 10.66
C SER A 260 12.45 1.84 11.64
N ARG A 261 12.14 3.04 11.17
CA ARG A 261 11.99 4.24 12.01
C ARG A 261 10.71 4.19 12.85
N TRP A 262 9.59 3.76 12.26
CA TRP A 262 8.33 3.56 12.99
C TRP A 262 8.41 2.42 14.01
N GLN A 263 9.21 1.41 13.72
CA GLN A 263 9.45 0.29 14.64
C GLN A 263 10.31 0.67 15.84
N ARG A 264 11.32 1.52 15.67
CA ARG A 264 12.10 2.05 16.79
C ARG A 264 11.26 2.96 17.68
N LEU A 265 10.33 3.73 17.09
CA LEU A 265 9.35 4.51 17.85
C LEU A 265 8.36 3.62 18.61
N GLY A 266 7.91 2.50 18.01
CA GLY A 266 7.03 1.54 18.68
C GLY A 266 7.74 0.71 19.79
N GLN A 267 9.04 0.44 19.64
CA GLN A 267 9.86 -0.22 20.66
C GLN A 267 10.30 0.72 21.80
N SER A 268 10.32 2.03 21.55
CA SER A 268 10.57 3.03 22.61
C SER A 268 9.32 3.35 23.42
N LEU A 269 8.13 2.91 22.98
CA LEU A 269 6.89 2.95 23.75
C LEU A 269 6.67 1.56 24.38
N ASP A 270 7.53 1.22 25.33
CA ASP A 270 7.31 0.09 26.22
C ASP A 270 6.16 0.46 27.17
N LEU A 271 4.94 0.06 26.80
CA LEU A 271 3.71 0.31 27.55
C LEU A 271 3.51 -0.69 28.70
N THR A 272 4.53 -1.45 29.07
CA THR A 272 4.50 -2.21 30.33
C THR A 272 4.53 -1.25 31.51
N PRO A 273 3.92 -1.60 32.64
CA PRO A 273 3.95 -0.74 33.85
C PRO A 273 5.37 -0.34 34.27
N GLU A 274 6.36 -1.21 34.02
CA GLU A 274 7.79 -0.94 34.27
C GLU A 274 8.40 0.01 33.25
N GLY A 275 7.99 -0.06 31.97
CA GLY A 275 8.43 0.85 30.90
C GLY A 275 7.89 2.26 31.05
N VAL A 276 6.63 2.38 31.52
CA VAL A 276 6.01 3.68 31.83
C VAL A 276 6.70 4.35 33.02
N ALA A 277 6.96 3.60 34.10
CA ALA A 277 7.67 4.10 35.28
C ALA A 277 9.09 4.58 34.96
N ARG A 278 9.80 3.86 34.07
CA ARG A 278 11.14 4.21 33.61
C ARG A 278 11.15 5.47 32.74
N THR A 279 10.11 5.68 31.97
CA THR A 279 9.94 6.89 31.12
C THR A 279 9.62 8.10 31.97
N GLU A 280 8.80 7.97 33.02
CA GLU A 280 8.54 8.99 34.01
C GLU A 280 9.81 9.41 34.77
N GLU A 281 10.60 8.43 35.22
CA GLU A 281 11.86 8.68 35.92
C GLU A 281 12.92 9.37 35.05
N LEU A 282 12.95 9.08 33.73
CA LEU A 282 13.79 9.77 32.77
C LEU A 282 13.34 11.19 32.49
N MET A 283 12.03 11.43 32.41
CA MET A 283 11.48 12.77 32.25
C MET A 283 11.72 13.63 33.50
N GLU A 284 11.52 13.10 34.71
CA GLU A 284 11.83 13.82 35.96
C GLU A 284 13.32 14.24 36.02
N ARG A 285 14.25 13.37 35.65
CA ARG A 285 15.69 13.70 35.59
C ARG A 285 16.03 14.77 34.55
N GLU A 286 15.33 14.83 33.44
CA GLU A 286 15.56 15.82 32.39
C GLU A 286 14.98 17.19 32.78
N PHE A 287 13.96 17.24 33.63
CA PHE A 287 13.42 18.47 34.19
C PHE A 287 14.17 18.97 35.42
N GLU A 288 14.88 18.10 36.17
CA GLU A 288 15.67 18.49 37.34
C GLU A 288 17.07 19.02 37.02
N ASP A 289 17.63 18.75 35.81
CA ASP A 289 18.98 19.21 35.43
C ASP A 289 18.98 20.09 34.16
N PRO A 290 18.50 21.35 34.23
CA PRO A 290 18.49 22.27 33.10
C PRO A 290 19.90 22.79 32.72
N ALA A 291 20.98 22.35 33.38
CA ALA A 291 22.32 22.94 33.26
C ALA A 291 23.25 22.21 32.26
N LYS A 292 22.83 21.17 31.53
CA LYS A 292 23.68 20.40 30.61
C LYS A 292 23.47 20.64 29.10
N ASN A 293 22.64 21.62 28.73
CA ASN A 293 22.48 22.06 27.33
C ASN A 293 23.08 23.45 27.12
N HIS A 294 24.41 23.55 27.18
CA HIS A 294 25.19 24.63 26.57
C HIS A 294 26.48 24.04 25.96
#